data_629d0faefc46feef739cc0988903c4fb
#
_entry.id   629d0faefc46feef739cc0988903c4fb
#
_cell.length_a   1.000
_cell.length_b   1.000
_cell.length_c   1.000
_cell.angle_alpha   90.00
_cell.angle_beta   90.00
_cell.angle_gamma   90.00
#
_symmetry.space_group_name_H-M   'P 1'
#
loop_
_entity.id
_entity.type
_entity.pdbx_description
1 polymer ?
#
loop_
_entity_poly.entity_id
_entity_poly.type
_entity_poly.pdbx_seq_one_letter_code
_entity_poly.pdbx_strand_id
1 'polypeptide(L)'
;MCSDKASDSIKEKNYLNTASALIKQSIYEMEIFTEYLNGKKQTVLGLAGLGDLYVSSGGGRNSKMGSYLGNGMIFSQAKKTKMEKITVEGADLAKEIAKKVNEDFDKKKLPLMLGMINAIVDDKKLDLNWELFRW
;
A
#
# COMPACT_ATOMS: atom_id res chain seq x y z
N MET A 1 -9.98 -5.74 -32.74
CA MET A 1 -9.00 -6.43 -31.86
C MET A 1 -7.69 -5.67 -31.61
N CYS A 2 -7.36 -4.59 -32.33
CA CYS A 2 -6.16 -3.76 -32.06
C CYS A 2 -6.41 -2.55 -31.14
N SER A 3 -7.66 -2.17 -30.91
CA SER A 3 -8.01 -1.00 -30.07
C SER A 3 -7.86 -1.24 -28.57
N ASP A 4 -8.10 -2.47 -28.10
CA ASP A 4 -8.10 -2.78 -26.66
C ASP A 4 -6.71 -2.81 -26.07
N LYS A 5 -5.71 -3.31 -26.82
CA LYS A 5 -4.31 -3.32 -26.37
C LYS A 5 -3.68 -1.93 -26.29
N ALA A 6 -4.10 -1.00 -27.15
CA ALA A 6 -3.62 0.37 -27.11
C ALA A 6 -4.23 1.14 -25.91
N SER A 7 -5.49 0.85 -25.54
CA SER A 7 -6.13 1.48 -24.38
C SER A 7 -5.51 1.01 -23.07
N ASP A 8 -5.12 -0.26 -22.95
CA ASP A 8 -4.47 -0.80 -21.75
C ASP A 8 -3.06 -0.24 -21.56
N SER A 9 -2.28 -0.10 -22.64
CA SER A 9 -0.94 0.50 -22.58
C SER A 9 -0.96 2.00 -22.23
N ILE A 10 -2.01 2.71 -22.64
CA ILE A 10 -2.20 4.13 -22.28
C ILE A 10 -2.63 4.26 -20.82
N LYS A 11 -3.48 3.37 -20.33
CA LYS A 11 -3.86 3.34 -18.91
C LYS A 11 -2.67 3.04 -18.00
N GLU A 12 -1.84 2.06 -18.33
CA GLU A 12 -0.61 1.76 -17.56
C GLU A 12 0.35 2.95 -17.52
N LYS A 13 0.56 3.67 -18.62
CA LYS A 13 1.42 4.86 -18.65
C LYS A 13 0.92 6.00 -17.77
N ASN A 14 -0.38 6.17 -17.63
CA ASN A 14 -0.95 7.27 -16.84
C ASN A 14 -0.78 7.08 -15.33
N TYR A 15 -0.48 5.88 -14.84
CA TYR A 15 -0.31 5.60 -13.42
C TYR A 15 1.14 5.49 -12.95
N LEU A 16 2.13 5.57 -13.84
CA LEU A 16 3.54 5.43 -13.46
C LEU A 16 4.01 6.51 -12.49
N ASN A 17 3.58 7.76 -12.68
CA ASN A 17 3.92 8.84 -11.76
C ASN A 17 3.29 8.61 -10.38
N THR A 18 2.03 8.19 -10.34
CA THR A 18 1.34 7.83 -9.10
C THR A 18 2.03 6.65 -8.40
N ALA A 19 2.40 5.61 -9.15
CA ALA A 19 3.14 4.47 -8.62
C ALA A 19 4.49 4.88 -8.05
N SER A 20 5.23 5.75 -8.73
CA SER A 20 6.51 6.30 -8.26
C SER A 20 6.34 7.09 -6.96
N ALA A 21 5.30 7.92 -6.86
CA ALA A 21 4.98 8.68 -5.65
C ALA A 21 4.65 7.74 -4.46
N LEU A 22 3.87 6.68 -4.72
CA LEU A 22 3.54 5.68 -3.71
C LEU A 22 4.77 4.89 -3.25
N ILE A 23 5.65 4.49 -4.17
CA ILE A 23 6.92 3.81 -3.83
C ILE A 23 7.78 4.72 -2.96
N LYS A 24 7.98 5.97 -3.37
CA LYS A 24 8.78 6.94 -2.59
C LYS A 24 8.19 7.16 -1.20
N GLN A 25 6.88 7.34 -1.09
CA GLN A 25 6.21 7.50 0.20
C GLN A 25 6.29 6.23 1.05
N SER A 26 6.15 5.04 0.45
CA SER A 26 6.31 3.76 1.15
C SER A 26 7.69 3.62 1.78
N ILE A 27 8.75 3.92 1.04
CA ILE A 27 10.13 3.89 1.57
C ILE A 27 10.28 4.84 2.75
N TYR A 28 9.78 6.07 2.63
CA TYR A 28 9.84 7.05 3.70
C TYR A 28 9.12 6.57 4.98
N GLU A 29 7.92 6.00 4.85
CA GLU A 29 7.16 5.48 6.00
C GLU A 29 7.81 4.21 6.58
N MET A 30 8.37 3.35 5.75
CA MET A 30 9.15 2.18 6.19
C MET A 30 10.39 2.60 6.99
N GLU A 31 11.09 3.66 6.60
CA GLU A 31 12.22 4.20 7.36
C GLU A 31 11.80 4.65 8.75
N ILE A 32 10.71 5.42 8.86
CA ILE A 32 10.15 5.89 10.14
C ILE A 32 9.79 4.70 11.03
N PHE A 33 9.08 3.72 10.49
CA PHE A 33 8.63 2.56 11.24
C PHE A 33 9.81 1.68 11.69
N THR A 34 10.81 1.51 10.83
CA THR A 34 12.03 0.76 11.12
C THR A 34 12.83 1.42 12.25
N GLU A 35 13.01 2.75 12.22
CA GLU A 35 13.68 3.48 13.29
C GLU A 35 12.93 3.39 14.63
N TYR A 36 11.62 3.49 14.59
CA TYR A 36 10.78 3.32 15.78
C TYR A 36 11.01 1.95 16.45
N LEU A 37 11.24 0.92 15.65
CA LEU A 37 11.57 -0.44 16.13
C LEU A 37 13.07 -0.64 16.42
N ASN A 38 13.85 0.43 16.52
CA ASN A 38 15.32 0.42 16.71
C ASN A 38 16.10 -0.28 15.58
N GLY A 39 15.50 -0.37 14.38
CA GLY A 39 16.16 -0.86 13.18
C GLY A 39 16.95 0.23 12.45
N LYS A 40 17.70 -0.17 11.43
CA LYS A 40 18.55 0.74 10.64
C LYS A 40 17.82 1.14 9.35
N LYS A 41 17.72 2.43 9.06
CA LYS A 41 17.15 2.96 7.80
C LYS A 41 17.78 2.34 6.55
N GLN A 42 19.10 2.11 6.57
CA GLN A 42 19.79 1.52 5.42
C GLN A 42 19.22 0.16 5.01
N THR A 43 18.66 -0.61 5.95
CA THR A 43 18.00 -1.88 5.67
C THR A 43 16.79 -1.69 4.74
N VAL A 44 16.05 -0.59 4.90
CA VAL A 44 14.90 -0.27 4.05
C VAL A 44 15.30 -0.03 2.59
N LEU A 45 16.46 0.57 2.36
CA LEU A 45 16.99 0.83 1.02
C LEU A 45 17.64 -0.39 0.36
N GLY A 46 17.81 -1.48 1.10
CA GLY A 46 18.37 -2.74 0.62
C GLY A 46 17.31 -3.69 0.03
N LEU A 47 17.74 -4.93 -0.19
CA LEU A 47 16.87 -5.99 -0.73
C LEU A 47 15.66 -6.30 0.17
N ALA A 48 15.84 -6.21 1.48
CA ALA A 48 14.78 -6.50 2.45
C ALA A 48 13.67 -5.41 2.52
N GLY A 49 13.91 -4.24 1.98
CA GLY A 49 12.95 -3.14 1.91
C GLY A 49 12.59 -2.80 0.46
N LEU A 50 13.38 -1.96 -0.18
CA LEU A 50 13.12 -1.50 -1.55
C LEU A 50 13.05 -2.67 -2.55
N GLY A 51 13.92 -3.67 -2.41
CA GLY A 51 13.91 -4.84 -3.31
C GLY A 51 12.62 -5.64 -3.18
N ASP A 52 12.18 -5.94 -1.96
CA ASP A 52 10.92 -6.65 -1.71
C ASP A 52 9.71 -5.82 -2.16
N LEU A 53 9.69 -4.51 -1.88
CA LEU A 53 8.64 -3.61 -2.35
C LEU A 53 8.52 -3.62 -3.88
N TYR A 54 9.65 -3.60 -4.60
CA TYR A 54 9.66 -3.66 -6.06
C TYR A 54 9.03 -4.95 -6.57
N VAL A 55 9.48 -6.09 -6.06
CA VAL A 55 8.95 -7.41 -6.47
C VAL A 55 7.48 -7.55 -6.11
N SER A 56 7.10 -7.17 -4.90
CA SER A 56 5.73 -7.27 -4.40
C SER A 56 4.75 -6.33 -5.12
N SER A 57 5.22 -5.17 -5.60
CA SER A 57 4.39 -4.25 -6.39
C SER A 57 4.06 -4.79 -7.78
N GLY A 58 4.94 -5.61 -8.36
CA GLY A 58 4.75 -6.24 -9.68
C GLY A 58 3.72 -7.38 -9.69
N GLY A 59 3.24 -7.82 -8.53
CA GLY A 59 2.26 -8.91 -8.44
C GLY A 59 2.15 -9.45 -7.01
N GLY A 60 1.30 -10.47 -6.85
CA GLY A 60 1.09 -11.10 -5.56
C GLY A 60 -0.25 -10.73 -4.91
N ARG A 61 -0.49 -11.32 -3.73
CA ARG A 61 -1.80 -11.23 -3.06
C ARG A 61 -2.09 -9.85 -2.49
N ASN A 62 -1.07 -9.21 -1.91
CA ASN A 62 -1.20 -7.86 -1.38
C ASN A 62 -1.41 -6.83 -2.49
N SER A 63 -0.64 -6.92 -3.59
CA SER A 63 -0.79 -6.06 -4.77
C SER A 63 -2.19 -6.20 -5.39
N LYS A 64 -2.70 -7.43 -5.51
CA LYS A 64 -4.03 -7.70 -6.03
C LYS A 64 -5.13 -7.10 -5.14
N MET A 65 -5.03 -7.24 -3.83
CA MET A 65 -5.95 -6.57 -2.90
C MET A 65 -5.86 -5.05 -3.02
N GLY A 66 -4.65 -4.49 -3.05
CA GLY A 66 -4.42 -3.05 -3.25
C GLY A 66 -5.07 -2.53 -4.53
N SER A 67 -5.04 -3.29 -5.62
CA SER A 67 -5.72 -2.94 -6.87
C SER A 67 -7.24 -2.86 -6.70
N TYR A 68 -7.87 -3.77 -5.97
CA TYR A 68 -9.30 -3.71 -5.70
C TYR A 68 -9.68 -2.50 -4.83
N LEU A 69 -8.90 -2.23 -3.79
CA LEU A 69 -9.12 -1.07 -2.93
C LEU A 69 -8.92 0.25 -3.70
N GLY A 70 -7.87 0.33 -4.52
CA GLY A 70 -7.60 1.48 -5.38
C GLY A 70 -8.67 1.73 -6.43
N ASN A 71 -9.39 0.70 -6.86
CA ASN A 71 -10.55 0.80 -7.75
C ASN A 71 -11.87 1.07 -7.00
N GLY A 72 -11.81 1.40 -5.71
CA GLY A 72 -12.95 1.86 -4.92
C GLY A 72 -13.77 0.76 -4.23
N MET A 73 -13.30 -0.51 -4.24
CA MET A 73 -13.93 -1.56 -3.43
C MET A 73 -13.55 -1.38 -1.96
N ILE A 74 -14.42 -1.76 -1.04
CA ILE A 74 -14.07 -1.92 0.38
C ILE A 74 -13.44 -3.30 0.60
N PHE A 75 -12.64 -3.43 1.66
CA PHE A 75 -11.86 -4.63 1.94
C PHE A 75 -12.74 -5.89 2.06
N SER A 76 -13.81 -5.84 2.85
CA SER A 76 -14.71 -6.98 3.05
C SER A 76 -15.35 -7.47 1.75
N GLN A 77 -15.77 -6.54 0.89
CA GLN A 77 -16.35 -6.86 -0.42
C GLN A 77 -15.30 -7.50 -1.34
N ALA A 78 -14.11 -6.92 -1.46
CA ALA A 78 -13.02 -7.46 -2.27
C ALA A 78 -12.61 -8.86 -1.78
N LYS A 79 -12.48 -9.03 -0.47
CA LYS A 79 -12.15 -10.31 0.16
C LYS A 79 -13.19 -11.37 -0.16
N LYS A 80 -14.47 -11.08 0.03
CA LYS A 80 -15.58 -12.02 -0.16
C LYS A 80 -15.79 -12.40 -1.64
N THR A 81 -15.67 -11.44 -2.56
CA THR A 81 -16.09 -11.66 -3.97
C THR A 81 -14.93 -11.99 -4.90
N LYS A 82 -13.71 -11.55 -4.59
CA LYS A 82 -12.54 -11.65 -5.48
C LYS A 82 -11.40 -12.50 -4.91
N MET A 83 -11.31 -12.60 -3.58
CA MET A 83 -10.19 -13.24 -2.89
C MET A 83 -10.64 -14.16 -1.73
N GLU A 84 -11.81 -14.78 -1.83
CA GLU A 84 -12.44 -15.55 -0.73
C GLU A 84 -11.50 -16.57 -0.08
N LYS A 85 -10.79 -17.35 -0.89
CA LYS A 85 -9.88 -18.42 -0.42
C LYS A 85 -8.40 -17.99 -0.38
N ILE A 86 -8.12 -16.70 -0.55
CA ILE A 86 -6.75 -16.19 -0.66
C ILE A 86 -6.42 -15.42 0.61
N THR A 87 -5.39 -15.84 1.34
CA THR A 87 -4.85 -15.06 2.47
C THR A 87 -4.18 -13.79 1.97
N VAL A 88 -4.42 -12.68 2.65
CA VAL A 88 -3.81 -11.38 2.38
C VAL A 88 -3.02 -10.96 3.62
N GLU A 89 -1.76 -11.35 3.69
CA GLU A 89 -0.92 -11.20 4.87
C GLU A 89 -0.78 -9.73 5.30
N GLY A 90 -0.70 -8.81 4.34
CA GLY A 90 -0.65 -7.38 4.62
C GLY A 90 -1.90 -6.86 5.33
N ALA A 91 -3.07 -7.48 5.08
CA ALA A 91 -4.29 -7.11 5.79
C ALA A 91 -4.31 -7.65 7.22
N ASP A 92 -3.79 -8.85 7.44
CA ASP A 92 -3.67 -9.42 8.78
C ASP A 92 -2.68 -8.60 9.61
N LEU A 93 -1.52 -8.25 9.04
CA LEU A 93 -0.55 -7.36 9.68
C LEU A 93 -1.17 -5.98 9.99
N ALA A 94 -1.91 -5.38 9.05
CA ALA A 94 -2.57 -4.10 9.28
C ALA A 94 -3.48 -4.11 10.52
N LYS A 95 -4.24 -5.19 10.72
CA LYS A 95 -5.10 -5.37 11.90
C LYS A 95 -4.28 -5.46 13.19
N GLU A 96 -3.17 -6.19 13.18
CA GLU A 96 -2.30 -6.35 14.34
C GLU A 96 -1.65 -5.04 14.77
N ILE A 97 -1.14 -4.26 13.82
CA ILE A 97 -0.39 -3.03 14.12
C ILE A 97 -1.26 -1.78 14.25
N ALA A 98 -2.53 -1.83 13.85
CA ALA A 98 -3.41 -0.66 13.77
C ALA A 98 -3.44 0.16 15.06
N LYS A 99 -3.63 -0.49 16.21
CA LYS A 99 -3.64 0.17 17.52
C LYS A 99 -2.33 0.91 17.76
N LYS A 100 -1.21 0.22 17.61
CA LYS A 100 0.13 0.75 17.84
C LYS A 100 0.44 1.94 16.92
N VAL A 101 0.12 1.82 15.64
CA VAL A 101 0.34 2.91 14.69
C VAL A 101 -0.49 4.15 15.04
N ASN A 102 -1.74 3.98 15.47
CA ASN A 102 -2.60 5.09 15.85
C ASN A 102 -2.19 5.77 17.17
N GLU A 103 -1.62 5.03 18.11
CA GLU A 103 -1.23 5.54 19.43
C GLU A 103 0.17 6.15 19.44
N ASP A 104 1.14 5.53 18.75
CA ASP A 104 2.56 5.84 18.90
C ASP A 104 3.10 6.79 17.82
N PHE A 105 2.38 6.99 16.73
CA PHE A 105 2.88 7.79 15.61
C PHE A 105 2.07 9.07 15.35
N ASP A 106 2.79 10.12 14.96
CA ASP A 106 2.15 11.30 14.37
C ASP A 106 1.50 10.92 13.04
N LYS A 107 0.18 11.11 12.96
CA LYS A 107 -0.64 10.78 11.79
C LYS A 107 -0.17 11.46 10.51
N LYS A 108 0.51 12.60 10.62
CA LYS A 108 1.08 13.32 9.47
C LYS A 108 2.32 12.66 8.88
N LYS A 109 2.97 11.77 9.64
CA LYS A 109 4.20 11.10 9.19
C LYS A 109 3.96 9.80 8.45
N LEU A 110 2.80 9.16 8.63
CA LEU A 110 2.46 7.86 8.06
C LEU A 110 1.13 7.89 7.28
N PRO A 111 0.91 8.86 6.36
CA PRO A 111 -0.38 9.03 5.70
C PRO A 111 -0.77 7.85 4.82
N LEU A 112 0.17 7.19 4.16
CA LEU A 112 -0.09 6.01 3.33
C LEU A 112 -0.46 4.79 4.19
N MET A 113 0.34 4.50 5.21
CA MET A 113 0.10 3.38 6.13
C MET A 113 -1.24 3.54 6.85
N LEU A 114 -1.56 4.74 7.36
CA LEU A 114 -2.84 5.01 8.01
C LEU A 114 -4.02 4.91 7.05
N GLY A 115 -3.90 5.40 5.82
CA GLY A 115 -4.92 5.23 4.80
C GLY A 115 -5.22 3.77 4.51
N MET A 116 -4.19 2.93 4.40
CA MET A 116 -4.33 1.48 4.21
C MET A 116 -4.93 0.80 5.44
N ILE A 117 -4.48 1.14 6.65
CA ILE A 117 -5.03 0.60 7.90
C ILE A 117 -6.52 0.93 8.01
N ASN A 118 -6.92 2.18 7.80
CA ASN A 118 -8.31 2.59 7.88
C ASN A 118 -9.18 1.88 6.83
N ALA A 119 -8.68 1.72 5.60
CA ALA A 119 -9.41 0.99 4.58
C ALA A 119 -9.63 -0.49 4.94
N ILE A 120 -8.67 -1.13 5.60
CA ILE A 120 -8.72 -2.56 5.96
C ILE A 120 -9.46 -2.80 7.28
N VAL A 121 -9.14 -2.02 8.31
CA VAL A 121 -9.65 -2.24 9.68
C VAL A 121 -11.03 -1.66 9.88
N ASP A 122 -11.27 -0.45 9.35
CA ASP A 122 -12.56 0.23 9.43
C ASP A 122 -13.49 -0.14 8.27
N ASP A 123 -13.02 -0.97 7.33
CA ASP A 123 -13.75 -1.41 6.13
C ASP A 123 -14.31 -0.24 5.31
N LYS A 124 -13.49 0.78 5.11
CA LYS A 124 -13.83 1.99 4.35
C LYS A 124 -13.21 1.96 2.96
N LYS A 125 -13.67 2.82 2.07
CA LYS A 125 -12.98 3.05 0.80
C LYS A 125 -11.58 3.61 1.09
N LEU A 126 -10.61 3.18 0.28
CA LEU A 126 -9.25 3.71 0.36
C LEU A 126 -9.27 5.22 0.06
N ASP A 127 -8.83 5.99 1.03
CA ASP A 127 -8.66 7.44 0.91
C ASP A 127 -7.25 7.80 1.41
N LEU A 128 -6.46 8.38 0.51
CA LEU A 128 -5.08 8.77 0.78
C LEU A 128 -4.98 10.29 0.81
N ASN A 129 -4.48 10.82 1.92
CA ASN A 129 -4.21 12.26 2.02
C ASN A 129 -2.89 12.60 1.32
N TRP A 130 -2.96 12.86 0.03
CA TRP A 130 -1.81 13.19 -0.84
C TRP A 130 -1.07 14.45 -0.41
N GLU A 131 -1.74 15.40 0.24
CA GLU A 131 -1.11 16.63 0.72
C GLU A 131 -0.05 16.38 1.81
N LEU A 132 -0.15 15.26 2.50
CA LEU A 132 0.80 14.85 3.53
C LEU A 132 1.98 14.04 2.98
N PHE A 133 1.97 13.68 1.71
CA PHE A 133 3.08 12.94 1.10
C PHE A 133 4.33 13.80 1.01
N ARG A 134 5.47 13.17 1.16
CA ARG A 134 6.78 13.81 0.96
C ARG A 134 7.15 13.77 -0.51
N TRP A 135 7.07 14.89 -1.17
CA TRP A 135 7.42 15.08 -2.59
C TRP A 135 8.93 15.30 -2.76
#